data_d479638c6941d5ec10bff97b33cbc02c
#
_entry.id   d479638c6941d5ec10bff97b33cbc02c
#
_cell.length_a   1.000
_cell.length_b   1.000
_cell.length_c   1.000
_cell.angle_alpha   90.00
_cell.angle_beta   90.00
_cell.angle_gamma   90.00
#
_symmetry.space_group_name_H-M   'P 1'
#
loop_
_entity.id
_entity.type
_entity.pdbx_description
1 polymer ?
#
loop_
_entity_poly.entity_id
_entity_poly.type
_entity_poly.pdbx_seq_one_letter_code
_entity_poly.pdbx_strand_id
1 'polypeptide(L)'
;VILVHCIILSVTFLMGFTFTFFDYELIGMAWEVYLTYFILYAFSIGIIVPIWTDFLNQSTLGAHRGRFFGLGFAFNSIGSFIGGITLKYLLSLDIEFPKNFGIGFFILFFSLMIGTILFLPFRIKRKVNSENYIPVSEYIAKTLEIVRGHKNFHRYLISRVFYSSCLPGLGLYAVYCQDKFNFELSE
;
A
#
# COMPACT_ATOMS: atom_id res chain seq x y z
N VAL A 1 -11.24 9.65 3.56
CA VAL A 1 -10.03 9.47 2.73
C VAL A 1 -8.82 10.04 3.47
N ILE A 2 -8.75 11.35 3.77
CA ILE A 2 -7.57 12.01 4.39
C ILE A 2 -7.16 11.36 5.70
N LEU A 3 -8.09 11.10 6.61
CA LEU A 3 -7.79 10.50 7.92
C LEU A 3 -7.06 9.15 7.79
N VAL A 4 -7.49 8.32 6.85
CA VAL A 4 -6.84 7.00 6.63
C VAL A 4 -5.47 7.17 5.98
N HIS A 5 -5.29 8.16 5.09
CA HIS A 5 -3.96 8.50 4.59
C HIS A 5 -3.03 8.95 5.72
N CYS A 6 -3.54 9.70 6.71
CA CYS A 6 -2.72 10.07 7.87
C CYS A 6 -2.24 8.85 8.67
N ILE A 7 -3.05 7.79 8.76
CA ILE A 7 -2.62 6.55 9.42
C ILE A 7 -1.46 5.90 8.65
N ILE A 8 -1.59 5.78 7.32
CA ILE A 8 -0.52 5.22 6.47
C ILE A 8 0.76 6.07 6.56
N LEU A 9 0.62 7.40 6.53
CA LEU A 9 1.73 8.34 6.70
C LEU A 9 2.43 8.14 8.04
N SER A 10 1.67 7.96 9.12
CA SER A 10 2.25 7.74 10.45
C SER A 10 3.05 6.43 10.49
N VAL A 11 2.53 5.35 9.91
CA VAL A 11 3.23 4.06 9.87
C VAL A 11 4.52 4.16 9.05
N THR A 12 4.47 4.77 7.85
CA THR A 12 5.65 4.91 7.00
C THR A 12 6.71 5.84 7.61
N PHE A 13 6.28 6.91 8.30
CA PHE A 13 7.19 7.78 9.06
C PHE A 13 7.88 7.03 10.18
N LEU A 14 7.13 6.27 10.98
CA LEU A 14 7.67 5.47 12.06
C LEU A 14 8.67 4.41 11.56
N MET A 15 8.38 3.76 10.42
CA MET A 15 9.35 2.87 9.77
C MET A 15 10.65 3.60 9.45
N GLY A 16 10.56 4.74 8.75
CA GLY A 16 11.71 5.55 8.39
C GLY A 16 12.52 5.99 9.62
N PHE A 17 11.83 6.47 10.65
CA PHE A 17 12.44 6.91 11.89
C PHE A 17 13.16 5.76 12.61
N THR A 18 12.46 4.63 12.78
CA THR A 18 13.00 3.47 13.49
C THR A 18 14.27 2.93 12.80
N PHE A 19 14.23 2.70 11.49
CA PHE A 19 15.37 2.14 10.77
C PHE A 19 16.52 3.14 10.56
N THR A 20 16.27 4.45 10.68
CA THR A 20 17.33 5.45 10.55
C THR A 20 18.05 5.71 11.87
N PHE A 21 17.33 5.72 13.00
CA PHE A 21 17.87 6.20 14.27
C PHE A 21 18.17 5.10 15.30
N PHE A 22 17.67 3.87 15.13
CA PHE A 22 17.85 2.74 16.06
C PHE A 22 18.61 1.57 15.43
N ASP A 23 19.59 1.85 14.59
CA ASP A 23 20.31 0.85 13.80
C ASP A 23 21.03 -0.22 14.62
N TYR A 24 21.72 0.15 15.69
CA TYR A 24 22.51 -0.81 16.49
C TYR A 24 21.64 -1.80 17.27
N GLU A 25 20.50 -1.37 17.77
CA GLU A 25 19.58 -2.22 18.53
C GLU A 25 18.74 -3.12 17.63
N LEU A 26 18.56 -2.71 16.38
CA LEU A 26 17.64 -3.37 15.44
C LEU A 26 18.30 -4.41 14.54
N ILE A 27 19.63 -4.49 14.44
CA ILE A 27 20.30 -5.44 13.53
C ILE A 27 19.84 -6.87 13.79
N GLY A 28 19.70 -7.27 15.05
CA GLY A 28 19.21 -8.59 15.44
C GLY A 28 17.71 -8.81 15.31
N MET A 29 16.91 -7.74 15.28
CA MET A 29 15.44 -7.76 15.28
C MET A 29 14.81 -7.03 14.08
N ALA A 30 15.63 -6.69 13.08
CA ALA A 30 15.19 -5.87 11.96
C ALA A 30 14.02 -6.50 11.20
N TRP A 31 14.01 -7.82 11.09
CA TRP A 31 12.95 -8.58 10.41
C TRP A 31 11.60 -8.51 11.16
N GLU A 32 11.61 -8.71 12.48
CA GLU A 32 10.41 -8.67 13.32
C GLU A 32 9.80 -7.25 13.33
N VAL A 33 10.67 -6.25 13.45
CA VAL A 33 10.26 -4.84 13.40
C VAL A 33 9.67 -4.50 12.05
N TYR A 34 10.34 -4.88 10.96
CA TYR A 34 9.82 -4.71 9.60
C TYR A 34 8.45 -5.38 9.43
N LEU A 35 8.31 -6.66 9.80
CA LEU A 35 7.05 -7.38 9.70
C LEU A 35 5.92 -6.71 10.49
N THR A 36 6.21 -6.23 11.69
CA THR A 36 5.22 -5.54 12.51
C THR A 36 4.69 -4.29 11.80
N TYR A 37 5.57 -3.44 11.30
CA TYR A 37 5.18 -2.26 10.54
C TYR A 37 4.50 -2.63 9.20
N PHE A 38 4.98 -3.66 8.52
CA PHE A 38 4.37 -4.13 7.27
C PHE A 38 2.94 -4.60 7.48
N ILE A 39 2.65 -5.33 8.56
CA ILE A 39 1.29 -5.77 8.91
C ILE A 39 0.40 -4.54 9.18
N LEU A 40 0.88 -3.55 9.93
CA LEU A 40 0.14 -2.31 10.19
C LEU A 40 -0.13 -1.54 8.91
N TYR A 41 0.86 -1.45 8.03
CA TYR A 41 0.73 -0.82 6.72
C TYR A 41 -0.29 -1.55 5.84
N ALA A 42 -0.18 -2.87 5.72
CA ALA A 42 -1.08 -3.70 4.92
C ALA A 42 -2.53 -3.62 5.43
N PHE A 43 -2.72 -3.61 6.75
CA PHE A 43 -4.04 -3.42 7.37
C PHE A 43 -4.62 -2.04 7.02
N SER A 44 -3.81 -1.00 7.09
CA SER A 44 -4.21 0.36 6.73
C SER A 44 -4.62 0.47 5.26
N ILE A 45 -3.88 -0.18 4.35
CA ILE A 45 -4.24 -0.29 2.92
C ILE A 45 -5.57 -1.01 2.74
N GLY A 46 -5.80 -2.10 3.48
CA GLY A 46 -7.08 -2.83 3.46
C GLY A 46 -8.28 -1.95 3.81
N ILE A 47 -8.12 -1.01 4.73
CA ILE A 47 -9.17 -0.06 5.10
C ILE A 47 -9.35 1.04 4.04
N ILE A 48 -8.25 1.54 3.44
CA ILE A 48 -8.33 2.67 2.51
C ILE A 48 -8.92 2.27 1.16
N VAL A 49 -8.68 1.06 0.68
CA VAL A 49 -9.09 0.62 -0.67
C VAL A 49 -10.60 0.77 -0.91
N PRO A 50 -11.52 0.29 -0.04
CA PRO A 50 -12.95 0.49 -0.24
C PRO A 50 -13.35 1.97 -0.16
N ILE A 51 -12.76 2.74 0.75
CA ILE A 51 -13.02 4.18 0.89
C ILE A 51 -12.58 4.93 -0.38
N TRP A 52 -11.42 4.58 -0.91
CA TRP A 52 -10.87 5.17 -2.13
C TRP A 52 -11.71 4.80 -3.37
N THR A 53 -12.16 3.55 -3.45
CA THR A 53 -13.03 3.09 -4.52
C THR A 53 -14.37 3.83 -4.53
N ASP A 54 -14.98 4.05 -3.36
CA ASP A 54 -16.20 4.84 -3.22
C ASP A 54 -15.97 6.30 -3.63
N PHE A 55 -14.86 6.90 -3.18
CA PHE A 55 -14.43 8.23 -3.61
C PHE A 55 -14.32 8.34 -5.13
N LEU A 56 -13.65 7.41 -5.79
CA LEU A 56 -13.51 7.39 -7.24
C LEU A 56 -14.85 7.25 -7.95
N ASN A 57 -15.72 6.39 -7.43
CA ASN A 57 -17.08 6.22 -7.98
C ASN A 57 -17.91 7.50 -7.93
N GLN A 58 -17.72 8.31 -6.91
CA GLN A 58 -18.43 9.59 -6.72
C GLN A 58 -17.80 10.74 -7.54
N SER A 59 -16.49 10.68 -7.80
CA SER A 59 -15.75 11.75 -8.50
C SER A 59 -15.68 11.54 -10.01
N THR A 60 -15.96 10.33 -10.52
CA THR A 60 -15.85 10.01 -11.96
C THR A 60 -17.19 9.66 -12.58
N LEU A 61 -17.46 10.22 -13.77
CA LEU A 61 -18.62 9.82 -14.58
C LEU A 61 -18.47 8.38 -15.07
N GLY A 62 -19.53 7.59 -14.99
CA GLY A 62 -19.51 6.17 -15.35
C GLY A 62 -18.93 5.88 -16.74
N ALA A 63 -19.25 6.73 -17.75
CA ALA A 63 -18.75 6.62 -19.12
C ALA A 63 -17.22 6.81 -19.26
N HIS A 64 -16.57 7.48 -18.32
CA HIS A 64 -15.14 7.79 -18.38
C HIS A 64 -14.29 6.98 -17.39
N ARG A 65 -14.90 6.12 -16.57
CA ARG A 65 -14.19 5.34 -15.54
C ARG A 65 -13.06 4.49 -16.12
N GLY A 66 -13.30 3.80 -17.23
CA GLY A 66 -12.28 2.96 -17.87
C GLY A 66 -11.04 3.75 -18.28
N ARG A 67 -11.24 4.93 -18.88
CA ARG A 67 -10.11 5.82 -19.25
C ARG A 67 -9.38 6.36 -18.03
N PHE A 68 -10.12 6.73 -16.99
CA PHE A 68 -9.54 7.21 -15.74
C PHE A 68 -8.66 6.14 -15.08
N PHE A 69 -9.17 4.91 -14.95
CA PHE A 69 -8.38 3.81 -14.40
C PHE A 69 -7.19 3.46 -15.29
N GLY A 70 -7.36 3.44 -16.63
CA GLY A 70 -6.26 3.18 -17.56
C GLY A 70 -5.12 4.19 -17.41
N LEU A 71 -5.44 5.48 -17.34
CA LEU A 71 -4.45 6.54 -17.08
C LEU A 71 -3.83 6.38 -15.68
N GLY A 72 -4.62 6.09 -14.66
CA GLY A 72 -4.15 5.85 -13.31
C GLY A 72 -3.11 4.71 -13.26
N PHE A 73 -3.37 3.60 -13.93
CA PHE A 73 -2.42 2.48 -14.02
C PHE A 73 -1.16 2.86 -14.81
N ALA A 74 -1.28 3.63 -15.90
CA ALA A 74 -0.12 4.10 -16.66
C ALA A 74 0.78 4.99 -15.79
N PHE A 75 0.22 5.97 -15.08
CA PHE A 75 0.98 6.82 -14.15
C PHE A 75 1.57 6.03 -12.98
N ASN A 76 0.84 5.04 -12.45
CA ASN A 76 1.36 4.14 -11.42
C ASN A 76 2.58 3.36 -11.92
N SER A 77 2.56 2.87 -13.15
CA SER A 77 3.70 2.15 -13.76
C SER A 77 4.92 3.06 -13.91
N ILE A 78 4.72 4.30 -14.37
CA ILE A 78 5.80 5.31 -14.46
C ILE A 78 6.36 5.61 -13.07
N GLY A 79 5.50 5.83 -12.08
CA GLY A 79 5.90 6.05 -10.69
C GLY A 79 6.69 4.87 -10.10
N SER A 80 6.26 3.64 -10.37
CA SER A 80 6.98 2.43 -9.94
C SER A 80 8.36 2.31 -10.59
N PHE A 81 8.48 2.65 -11.87
CA PHE A 81 9.76 2.68 -12.57
C PHE A 81 10.73 3.71 -11.97
N ILE A 82 10.26 4.93 -11.74
CA ILE A 82 11.05 5.98 -11.07
C ILE A 82 11.45 5.54 -9.66
N GLY A 83 10.52 4.94 -8.91
CA GLY A 83 10.78 4.40 -7.57
C GLY A 83 11.87 3.31 -7.58
N GLY A 84 11.84 2.42 -8.58
CA GLY A 84 12.87 1.39 -8.77
C GLY A 84 14.26 1.98 -9.01
N ILE A 85 14.37 3.00 -9.90
CA ILE A 85 15.63 3.72 -10.15
C ILE A 85 16.11 4.42 -8.88
N THR A 86 15.20 5.06 -8.14
CA THR A 86 15.54 5.75 -6.88
C THR A 86 16.07 4.76 -5.84
N LEU A 87 15.41 3.60 -5.72
CA LEU A 87 15.85 2.55 -4.80
C LEU A 87 17.20 1.96 -5.21
N LYS A 88 17.40 1.67 -6.50
CA LYS A 88 18.71 1.23 -7.02
C LYS A 88 19.81 2.23 -6.66
N TYR A 89 19.60 3.52 -6.91
CA TYR A 89 20.55 4.56 -6.56
C TYR A 89 20.83 4.61 -5.06
N LEU A 90 19.78 4.54 -4.23
CA LEU A 90 19.93 4.56 -2.77
C LEU A 90 20.76 3.37 -2.26
N LEU A 91 20.52 2.17 -2.82
CA LEU A 91 21.25 0.96 -2.44
C LEU A 91 22.71 0.95 -2.94
N SER A 92 23.04 1.75 -3.97
CA SER A 92 24.41 1.93 -4.46
C SER A 92 25.24 2.91 -3.60
N LEU A 93 24.60 3.64 -2.70
CA LEU A 93 25.30 4.50 -1.75
C LEU A 93 25.93 3.66 -0.63
N ASP A 94 27.11 4.05 -0.16
CA ASP A 94 27.79 3.40 0.96
C ASP A 94 27.14 3.82 2.31
N ILE A 95 25.89 3.38 2.47
CA ILE A 95 25.09 3.60 3.68
C ILE A 95 24.80 2.24 4.31
N GLU A 96 25.26 2.06 5.54
CA GLU A 96 25.10 0.81 6.26
C GLU A 96 23.63 0.43 6.50
N PHE A 97 23.37 -0.89 6.48
CA PHE A 97 22.10 -1.46 6.93
C PHE A 97 21.94 -1.21 8.45
N PRO A 98 20.73 -0.82 8.94
CA PRO A 98 19.44 -0.66 8.22
C PRO A 98 19.14 0.78 7.77
N LYS A 99 20.07 1.73 7.89
CA LYS A 99 19.86 3.16 7.59
C LYS A 99 19.44 3.43 6.13
N ASN A 100 20.04 2.68 5.19
CA ASN A 100 19.69 2.78 3.78
C ASN A 100 18.18 2.51 3.55
N PHE A 101 17.61 1.50 4.23
CA PHE A 101 16.17 1.23 4.17
C PHE A 101 15.36 2.31 4.91
N GLY A 102 15.85 2.83 6.02
CA GLY A 102 15.22 3.94 6.73
C GLY A 102 15.03 5.17 5.84
N ILE A 103 16.06 5.54 5.08
CA ILE A 103 16.00 6.63 4.10
C ILE A 103 14.98 6.31 3.00
N GLY A 104 14.94 5.06 2.51
CA GLY A 104 13.94 4.61 1.55
C GLY A 104 12.50 4.79 2.06
N PHE A 105 12.24 4.47 3.33
CA PHE A 105 10.93 4.69 3.96
C PHE A 105 10.61 6.18 4.13
N PHE A 106 11.58 7.05 4.37
CA PHE A 106 11.34 8.50 4.37
C PHE A 106 11.00 9.02 2.96
N ILE A 107 11.66 8.52 1.92
CA ILE A 107 11.29 8.86 0.53
C ILE A 107 9.84 8.44 0.25
N LEU A 108 9.45 7.23 0.66
CA LEU A 108 8.07 6.75 0.56
C LEU A 108 7.11 7.65 1.34
N PHE A 109 7.45 8.01 2.58
CA PHE A 109 6.63 8.92 3.41
C PHE A 109 6.40 10.27 2.72
N PHE A 110 7.46 10.93 2.25
CA PHE A 110 7.33 12.24 1.56
C PHE A 110 6.52 12.12 0.27
N SER A 111 6.69 11.06 -0.50
CA SER A 111 5.90 10.80 -1.71
C SER A 111 4.42 10.64 -1.40
N LEU A 112 4.08 9.85 -0.38
CA LEU A 112 2.71 9.68 0.09
C LEU A 112 2.13 10.97 0.67
N MET A 113 2.93 11.77 1.37
CA MET A 113 2.52 13.06 1.93
C MET A 113 2.14 14.03 0.81
N ILE A 114 2.98 14.16 -0.23
CA ILE A 114 2.66 14.97 -1.41
C ILE A 114 1.35 14.49 -2.05
N GLY A 115 1.20 13.17 -2.27
CA GLY A 115 -0.03 12.60 -2.79
C GLY A 115 -1.25 12.94 -1.93
N THR A 116 -1.13 12.86 -0.61
CA THR A 116 -2.21 13.21 0.33
C THR A 116 -2.57 14.70 0.27
N ILE A 117 -1.58 15.60 0.19
CA ILE A 117 -1.80 17.04 0.06
C ILE A 117 -2.55 17.36 -1.23
N LEU A 118 -2.25 16.68 -2.33
CA LEU A 118 -2.94 16.86 -3.61
C LEU A 118 -4.43 16.43 -3.54
N PHE A 119 -4.83 15.62 -2.56
CA PHE A 119 -6.23 15.28 -2.32
C PHE A 119 -7.01 16.34 -1.52
N LEU A 120 -6.34 17.26 -0.83
CA LEU A 120 -7.01 18.27 0.02
C LEU A 120 -8.02 19.15 -0.73
N PRO A 121 -7.75 19.63 -1.97
CA PRO A 121 -8.71 20.47 -2.70
C PRO A 121 -9.92 19.72 -3.24
N PHE A 122 -9.93 18.37 -3.24
CA PHE A 122 -11.05 17.60 -3.74
C PHE A 122 -12.28 17.73 -2.82
N ARG A 123 -13.34 18.33 -3.34
CA ARG A 123 -14.63 18.46 -2.65
C ARG A 123 -15.68 17.62 -3.36
N ILE A 124 -16.14 16.56 -2.70
CA ILE A 124 -17.27 15.78 -3.18
C ILE A 124 -18.53 16.32 -2.50
N LYS A 125 -19.50 16.74 -3.31
CA LYS A 125 -20.86 17.03 -2.82
C LYS A 125 -21.56 15.70 -2.52
N ARG A 126 -21.30 15.13 -1.36
CA ARG A 126 -22.00 13.93 -0.91
C ARG A 126 -23.42 14.33 -0.50
N LYS A 127 -24.44 13.82 -1.18
CA LYS A 127 -25.75 13.67 -0.57
C LYS A 127 -25.64 12.52 0.42
N VAL A 128 -25.34 12.83 1.66
CA VAL A 128 -25.46 11.87 2.75
C VAL A 128 -26.95 11.70 2.97
N ASN A 129 -27.54 10.62 2.46
CA ASN A 129 -28.81 10.17 2.99
C ASN A 129 -28.51 9.70 4.41
N SER A 130 -28.84 10.55 5.39
CA SER A 130 -28.63 10.33 6.81
C SER A 130 -29.48 9.17 7.39
N GLU A 131 -30.26 8.50 6.56
CA GLU A 131 -31.28 7.56 7.00
C GLU A 131 -30.76 6.17 7.44
N ASN A 132 -29.49 5.83 7.19
CA ASN A 132 -29.00 4.48 7.51
C ASN A 132 -27.62 4.51 8.15
N TYR A 133 -27.50 5.00 9.38
CA TYR A 133 -26.35 4.68 10.20
C TYR A 133 -26.49 3.23 10.66
N ILE A 134 -25.74 2.33 10.04
CA ILE A 134 -25.67 0.93 10.43
C ILE A 134 -24.49 0.81 11.40
N PRO A 135 -24.68 0.30 12.62
CA PRO A 135 -23.60 0.07 13.57
C PRO A 135 -22.60 -0.94 12.99
N VAL A 136 -21.32 -0.79 13.35
CA VAL A 136 -20.23 -1.61 12.78
C VAL A 136 -20.47 -3.11 12.95
N SER A 137 -21.05 -3.52 14.09
CA SER A 137 -21.41 -4.93 14.35
C SER A 137 -22.43 -5.48 13.35
N GLU A 138 -23.46 -4.70 13.03
CA GLU A 138 -24.47 -5.06 12.04
C GLU A 138 -23.90 -5.07 10.62
N TYR A 139 -23.00 -4.12 10.32
CA TYR A 139 -22.29 -4.08 9.05
C TYR A 139 -21.44 -5.34 8.84
N ILE A 140 -20.71 -5.78 9.86
CA ILE A 140 -19.91 -7.02 9.79
C ILE A 140 -20.82 -8.23 9.61
N ALA A 141 -21.91 -8.31 10.37
CA ALA A 141 -22.87 -9.42 10.25
C ALA A 141 -23.48 -9.51 8.84
N LYS A 142 -23.94 -8.39 8.27
CA LYS A 142 -24.44 -8.32 6.89
C LYS A 142 -23.37 -8.69 5.85
N THR A 143 -22.13 -8.26 6.04
CA THR A 143 -21.01 -8.60 5.15
C THR A 143 -20.77 -10.11 5.15
N LEU A 144 -20.76 -10.75 6.33
CA LEU A 144 -20.60 -12.20 6.45
C LEU A 144 -21.79 -12.97 5.84
N GLU A 145 -22.99 -12.45 5.98
CA GLU A 145 -24.19 -13.03 5.34
C GLU A 145 -24.07 -12.98 3.80
N ILE A 146 -23.65 -11.83 3.23
CA ILE A 146 -23.41 -11.69 1.78
C ILE A 146 -22.35 -12.69 1.32
N VAL A 147 -21.23 -12.79 2.03
CA VAL A 147 -20.15 -13.73 1.68
C VAL A 147 -20.65 -15.18 1.68
N ARG A 148 -21.48 -15.56 2.67
CA ARG A 148 -22.04 -16.91 2.77
C ARG A 148 -23.14 -17.18 1.77
N GLY A 149 -23.98 -16.19 1.48
CA GLY A 149 -25.14 -16.32 0.61
C GLY A 149 -24.82 -16.34 -0.89
N HIS A 150 -23.73 -15.71 -1.31
CA HIS A 150 -23.37 -15.56 -2.72
C HIS A 150 -22.20 -16.46 -3.13
N LYS A 151 -22.50 -17.67 -3.66
CA LYS A 151 -21.48 -18.66 -4.08
C LYS A 151 -20.41 -18.08 -5.03
N ASN A 152 -20.80 -17.24 -5.96
CA ASN A 152 -19.87 -16.63 -6.92
C ASN A 152 -18.92 -15.63 -6.23
N PHE A 153 -19.44 -14.87 -5.26
CA PHE A 153 -18.60 -13.95 -4.46
C PHE A 153 -17.64 -14.72 -3.57
N HIS A 154 -18.09 -15.80 -2.94
CA HIS A 154 -17.21 -16.67 -2.17
C HIS A 154 -16.07 -17.27 -3.03
N ARG A 155 -16.39 -17.79 -4.22
CA ARG A 155 -15.39 -18.30 -5.18
C ARG A 155 -14.41 -17.20 -5.60
N TYR A 156 -14.90 -15.98 -5.85
CA TYR A 156 -14.05 -14.84 -6.16
C TYR A 156 -13.08 -14.53 -5.03
N LEU A 157 -13.53 -14.51 -3.77
CA LEU A 157 -12.67 -14.27 -2.61
C LEU A 157 -11.57 -15.34 -2.50
N ILE A 158 -11.93 -16.61 -2.63
CA ILE A 158 -10.95 -17.71 -2.63
C ILE A 158 -9.94 -17.53 -3.76
N SER A 159 -10.39 -17.27 -4.98
CA SER A 159 -9.52 -16.99 -6.12
C SER A 159 -8.57 -15.83 -5.86
N ARG A 160 -9.05 -14.77 -5.20
CA ARG A 160 -8.20 -13.61 -4.82
C ARG A 160 -7.13 -13.98 -3.81
N VAL A 161 -7.42 -14.83 -2.84
CA VAL A 161 -6.42 -15.33 -1.89
C VAL A 161 -5.30 -16.08 -2.64
N PHE A 162 -5.66 -17.04 -3.49
CA PHE A 162 -4.66 -17.78 -4.29
C PHE A 162 -3.87 -16.88 -5.22
N TYR A 163 -4.53 -15.96 -5.92
CA TYR A 163 -3.84 -15.00 -6.78
C TYR A 163 -2.84 -14.12 -5.99
N SER A 164 -3.26 -13.62 -4.83
CA SER A 164 -2.38 -12.79 -3.99
C SER A 164 -1.21 -13.58 -3.40
N SER A 165 -1.38 -14.89 -3.19
CA SER A 165 -0.29 -15.77 -2.72
C SER A 165 0.83 -15.98 -3.76
N CYS A 166 0.58 -15.64 -5.03
CA CYS A 166 1.62 -15.68 -6.07
C CYS A 166 2.54 -14.46 -6.05
N LEU A 167 2.10 -13.33 -5.46
CA LEU A 167 2.87 -12.07 -5.46
C LEU A 167 4.24 -12.20 -4.75
N PRO A 168 4.38 -12.91 -3.61
CA PRO A 168 5.69 -13.16 -3.01
C PRO A 168 6.67 -13.88 -3.92
N GLY A 169 6.19 -14.65 -4.92
CA GLY A 169 7.04 -15.29 -5.92
C GLY A 169 7.91 -14.33 -6.73
N LEU A 170 7.47 -13.07 -6.90
CA LEU A 170 8.27 -12.02 -7.54
C LEU A 170 9.51 -11.68 -6.71
N GLY A 171 9.39 -11.66 -5.37
CA GLY A 171 10.52 -11.47 -4.47
C GLY A 171 11.52 -12.64 -4.54
N LEU A 172 11.02 -13.88 -4.59
CA LEU A 172 11.86 -15.06 -4.76
C LEU A 172 12.63 -15.05 -6.07
N TYR A 173 12.04 -14.49 -7.14
CA TYR A 173 12.75 -14.34 -8.42
C TYR A 173 13.98 -13.42 -8.31
N ALA A 174 13.87 -12.32 -7.57
CA ALA A 174 15.02 -11.44 -7.32
C ALA A 174 16.13 -12.17 -6.55
N VAL A 175 15.77 -12.91 -5.48
CA VAL A 175 16.73 -13.74 -4.71
C VAL A 175 17.38 -14.80 -5.60
N TYR A 176 16.58 -15.47 -6.45
CA TYR A 176 17.11 -16.44 -7.40
C TYR A 176 18.12 -15.84 -8.39
N CYS A 177 17.83 -14.64 -8.93
CA CYS A 177 18.73 -13.92 -9.82
C CYS A 177 20.04 -13.55 -9.10
N GLN A 178 19.96 -13.08 -7.88
CA GLN A 178 21.12 -12.77 -7.06
C GLN A 178 22.01 -14.01 -6.83
N ASP A 179 21.41 -15.11 -6.42
CA ASP A 179 22.14 -16.35 -6.13
C ASP A 179 22.73 -17.01 -7.39
N LYS A 180 21.96 -17.04 -8.48
CA LYS A 180 22.33 -17.72 -9.71
C LYS A 180 23.31 -16.95 -10.59
N PHE A 181 23.19 -15.62 -10.62
CA PHE A 181 23.94 -14.76 -11.53
C PHE A 181 24.92 -13.84 -10.79
N ASN A 182 25.00 -13.92 -9.45
CA ASN A 182 25.82 -13.06 -8.58
C ASN A 182 25.53 -11.56 -8.81
N PHE A 183 24.27 -11.21 -9.08
CA PHE A 183 23.89 -9.80 -9.17
C PHE A 183 23.98 -9.15 -7.80
N GLU A 184 24.57 -7.97 -7.74
CA GLU A 184 24.51 -7.15 -6.54
C GLU A 184 23.13 -6.49 -6.44
N LEU A 185 22.68 -6.17 -5.19
CA LEU A 185 21.38 -5.52 -4.96
C LEU A 185 21.27 -4.14 -5.63
N SER A 186 22.42 -3.55 -6.00
CA SER A 186 22.51 -2.28 -6.70
C SER A 186 22.44 -2.39 -8.23
N GLU A 187 22.55 -3.60 -8.79
CA GLU A 187 22.46 -3.87 -10.23
C GLU A 187 21.03 -4.11 -10.68
#